data_c1bdac3cefcef6cb38eb5c891e9d8939
#
_entry.id   c1bdac3cefcef6cb38eb5c891e9d8939
#
_cell.length_a   1.000
_cell.length_b   1.000
_cell.length_c   1.000
_cell.angle_alpha   90.00
_cell.angle_beta   90.00
_cell.angle_gamma   90.00
#
_symmetry.space_group_name_H-M   'P 1'
#
loop_
_entity.id
_entity.type
_entity.pdbx_description
1 polymer ?
#
loop_
_entity_poly.entity_id
_entity_poly.type
_entity_poly.pdbx_seq_one_letter_code
_entity_poly.pdbx_strand_id
1 'polypeptide(L)' 'MSEHKQLLERIEALEMRVAYQEQTIDDLNQTITKQWTEFDKLNREIAKLYAQMQEIDNGGGGEIDERPPHY' A
#
# COMPACT_ATOMS: atom_id res chain seq x y z
N MET A 1 -22.08 18.83 41.75
CA MET A 1 -21.63 17.67 41.97
C MET A 1 -21.97 16.77 40.87
N SER A 2 -23.20 16.52 40.56
CA SER A 2 -23.53 15.63 39.53
C SER A 2 -23.00 16.09 38.21
N GLU A 3 -23.03 17.41 37.95
CA GLU A 3 -22.54 17.92 36.69
C GLU A 3 -21.07 17.66 36.55
N HIS A 4 -20.36 17.91 37.63
CA HIS A 4 -18.93 17.70 37.62
C HIS A 4 -18.60 16.24 37.33
N LYS A 5 -19.33 15.38 37.95
CA LYS A 5 -19.11 13.97 37.77
C LYS A 5 -19.44 13.55 36.36
N GLN A 6 -20.50 14.08 35.80
CA GLN A 6 -20.88 13.75 34.44
C GLN A 6 -19.83 14.23 33.46
N LEU A 7 -19.24 15.39 33.70
CA LEU A 7 -18.20 15.90 32.83
C LEU A 7 -16.98 15.00 32.87
N LEU A 8 -16.63 14.55 34.06
CA LEU A 8 -15.49 13.67 34.17
C LEU A 8 -15.72 12.36 33.43
N GLU A 9 -16.93 11.84 33.53
CA GLU A 9 -17.25 10.61 32.86
C GLU A 9 -17.19 10.79 31.34
N ARG A 10 -17.63 11.95 30.86
CA ARG A 10 -17.58 12.21 29.45
C ARG A 10 -16.15 12.36 28.97
N ILE A 11 -15.32 12.99 29.77
CA ILE A 11 -13.92 13.13 29.40
C ILE A 11 -13.27 11.76 29.33
N GLU A 12 -13.57 10.89 30.28
CA GLU A 12 -13.01 9.57 30.26
C GLU A 12 -13.45 8.81 29.02
N ALA A 13 -14.74 8.93 28.68
CA ALA A 13 -15.25 8.24 27.51
C ALA A 13 -14.58 8.77 26.24
N LEU A 14 -14.36 10.07 26.16
CA LEU A 14 -13.72 10.67 25.01
C LEU A 14 -12.26 10.23 24.92
N GLU A 15 -11.60 10.15 26.07
CA GLU A 15 -10.22 9.70 26.06
C GLU A 15 -10.10 8.28 25.57
N MET A 16 -11.04 7.44 25.93
CA MET A 16 -11.02 6.07 25.47
C MET A 16 -11.25 6.00 23.97
N ARG A 17 -12.14 6.87 23.49
CA ARG A 17 -12.41 6.88 22.07
C ARG A 17 -11.21 7.37 21.28
N VAL A 18 -10.52 8.35 21.83
CA VAL A 18 -9.32 8.87 21.16
C VAL A 18 -8.25 7.79 21.13
N ALA A 19 -8.08 7.07 22.24
CA ALA A 19 -7.10 6.02 22.28
C ALA A 19 -7.43 4.92 21.24
N TYR A 20 -8.70 4.61 21.13
CA TYR A 20 -9.11 3.60 20.17
C TYR A 20 -8.85 4.09 18.74
N GLN A 21 -9.14 5.36 18.49
CA GLN A 21 -8.91 5.93 17.17
C GLN A 21 -7.43 5.95 16.83
N GLU A 22 -6.61 6.26 17.82
CA GLU A 22 -5.17 6.28 17.59
C GLU A 22 -4.67 4.89 17.23
N GLN A 23 -5.23 3.88 17.90
CA GLN A 23 -4.86 2.52 17.60
C GLN A 23 -5.29 2.16 16.18
N THR A 24 -6.48 2.59 15.79
CA THR A 24 -6.99 2.32 14.47
C THR A 24 -6.12 2.99 13.40
N ILE A 25 -5.72 4.23 13.66
CA ILE A 25 -4.87 4.94 12.72
C ILE A 25 -3.53 4.23 12.59
N ASP A 26 -3.01 3.76 13.70
CA ASP A 26 -1.75 3.06 13.67
C ASP A 26 -1.86 1.77 12.85
N ASP A 27 -2.95 1.05 13.05
CA ASP A 27 -3.18 -0.17 12.30
C ASP A 27 -3.32 0.11 10.81
N LEU A 28 -4.04 1.19 10.49
CA LEU A 28 -4.21 1.57 9.09
C LEU A 28 -2.88 1.96 8.46
N ASN A 29 -2.07 2.69 9.23
CA ASN A 29 -0.76 3.09 8.72
C ASN A 29 0.11 1.88 8.44
N GLN A 30 0.07 0.89 9.30
CA GLN A 30 0.84 -0.32 9.09
C GLN A 30 0.33 -1.06 7.86
N THR A 31 -0.97 -1.10 7.69
CA THR A 31 -1.56 -1.76 6.55
C THR A 31 -1.17 -1.06 5.25
N ILE A 32 -1.21 0.27 5.26
CA ILE A 32 -0.84 1.03 4.09
C ILE A 32 0.62 0.81 3.74
N THR A 33 1.48 0.82 4.74
CA THR A 33 2.90 0.58 4.51
C THR A 33 3.12 -0.80 3.91
N LYS A 34 2.40 -1.78 4.41
CA LYS A 34 2.53 -3.12 3.91
C LYS A 34 2.07 -3.19 2.47
N GLN A 35 0.97 -2.51 2.15
CA GLN A 35 0.46 -2.50 0.80
C GLN A 35 1.41 -1.82 -0.16
N TRP A 36 2.07 -0.76 0.28
CA TRP A 36 3.04 -0.08 -0.57
C TRP A 36 4.23 -0.98 -0.86
N THR A 37 4.63 -1.76 0.12
CA THR A 37 5.73 -2.70 -0.06
C THR A 37 5.34 -3.77 -1.07
N GLU A 38 4.11 -4.27 -0.96
CA GLU A 38 3.65 -5.29 -1.88
C GLU A 38 3.51 -4.72 -3.28
N PHE A 39 3.02 -3.50 -3.35
CA PHE A 39 2.83 -2.84 -4.63
C PHE A 39 4.16 -2.64 -5.33
N ASP A 40 5.15 -2.21 -4.58
CA ASP A 40 6.48 -1.99 -5.13
C ASP A 40 7.07 -3.31 -5.63
N LYS A 41 6.87 -4.35 -4.87
CA LYS A 41 7.35 -5.66 -5.23
C LYS A 41 6.70 -6.13 -6.51
N LEU A 42 5.39 -5.91 -6.62
CA LEU A 42 4.67 -6.31 -7.81
C LEU A 42 5.14 -5.53 -9.01
N ASN A 43 5.39 -4.24 -8.84
CA ASN A 43 5.88 -3.42 -9.94
C ASN A 43 7.23 -3.92 -10.44
N ARG A 44 8.07 -4.36 -9.54
CA ARG A 44 9.36 -4.90 -9.92
C ARG A 44 9.22 -6.19 -10.69
N GLU A 45 8.24 -7.01 -10.27
CA GLU A 45 8.00 -8.25 -10.96
C GLU A 45 7.51 -7.99 -12.37
N ILE A 46 6.62 -7.01 -12.52
CA ILE A 46 6.11 -6.66 -13.83
C ILE A 46 7.23 -6.16 -14.73
N ALA A 47 8.10 -5.32 -14.17
CA ALA A 47 9.22 -4.80 -14.95
C ALA A 47 10.14 -5.93 -15.39
N LYS A 48 10.30 -6.91 -14.52
CA LYS A 48 11.14 -8.05 -14.84
C LYS A 48 10.53 -8.86 -15.95
N LEU A 49 9.23 -9.08 -15.88
CA LEU A 49 8.55 -9.83 -16.91
C LEU A 49 8.61 -9.11 -18.24
N TYR A 50 8.49 -7.80 -18.19
CA TYR A 50 8.56 -7.02 -19.41
C TYR A 50 9.95 -7.18 -20.03
N ALA A 51 10.98 -7.09 -19.24
CA ALA A 51 12.33 -7.24 -19.72
C ALA A 51 12.56 -8.61 -20.33
N GLN A 52 12.00 -9.62 -19.69
CA GLN A 52 12.15 -10.97 -20.20
C GLN A 52 11.41 -11.14 -21.52
N MET A 53 10.25 -10.53 -21.62
CA MET A 53 9.50 -10.61 -22.85
C MET A 53 10.23 -9.95 -23.99
N GLN A 54 10.84 -8.83 -23.70
CA GLN A 54 11.58 -8.13 -24.73
C GLN A 54 12.80 -8.93 -25.16
N GLU A 55 13.40 -9.59 -24.22
CA GLU A 55 14.53 -10.43 -24.54
C GLU A 55 14.12 -11.56 -25.47
N ILE A 56 13.01 -12.17 -25.19
CA ILE A 56 12.52 -13.25 -26.01
C ILE A 56 12.21 -12.73 -27.39
N ASP A 57 11.58 -11.58 -27.47
CA ASP A 57 11.25 -11.00 -28.74
C ASP A 57 12.50 -10.69 -29.52
N ASN A 58 13.46 -10.08 -28.90
CA ASN A 58 14.67 -9.71 -29.59
C ASN A 58 15.56 -10.90 -29.84
N GLY A 59 15.75 -11.70 -28.88
CA GLY A 59 16.64 -12.82 -29.04
C GLY A 59 15.99 -13.95 -29.70
N GLY A 60 14.98 -14.45 -29.14
CA GLY A 60 14.35 -15.57 -29.64
C GLY A 60 13.91 -15.32 -31.03
N GLY A 61 13.18 -14.36 -31.22
CA GLY A 61 12.65 -14.15 -32.44
C GLY A 61 13.65 -13.59 -33.27
N GLY A 62 14.42 -12.94 -32.78
CA GLY A 62 15.37 -12.42 -33.45
C GLY A 62 14.92 -11.87 -34.72
N GLU A 63 14.64 -12.58 -35.57
CA GLU A 63 14.37 -12.11 -36.74
C GLU A 63 13.31 -11.19 -36.81
N ILE A 64 12.47 -11.24 -36.04
CA ILE A 64 11.43 -10.43 -36.10
C ILE A 64 11.61 -9.14 -35.77
N ASP A 65 12.44 -8.79 -35.50
CA ASP A 65 12.59 -7.57 -35.07
C ASP A 65 11.91 -6.52 -35.74
N GLU A 66 11.53 -6.63 -36.76
CA GLU A 66 10.95 -5.61 -37.34
C GLU A 66 9.91 -5.05 -36.54
N ARG A 67 9.55 -5.60 -35.50
CA ARG A 67 8.63 -5.11 -34.72
C ARG A 67 8.93 -3.80 -34.29
N PRO A 68 8.19 -2.86 -34.35
CA PRO A 68 8.43 -1.55 -33.92
C PRO A 68 8.57 -1.54 -32.52
N PRO A 69 9.23 -0.77 -32.09
CA PRO A 69 9.47 -0.70 -30.74
C PRO A 69 8.28 -0.31 -30.10
N HIS A 70 7.61 0.11 -30.62
CA HIS A 70 6.46 0.40 -30.05
C HIS A 70 6.42 0.74 -28.87
N TYR A 71 6.32 1.15 -28.47
CA TYR A 71 6.18 1.56 -27.29
C TYR A 71 7.12 1.66 -26.73
#